data_4f8629abd95a74b0a906ddf53120ca2b
#
_entry.id   4f8629abd95a74b0a906ddf53120ca2b
#
_cell.length_a   1.000
_cell.length_b   1.000
_cell.length_c   1.000
_cell.angle_alpha   90.00
_cell.angle_beta   90.00
_cell.angle_gamma   90.00
#
_symmetry.space_group_name_H-M   'P 1'
#
loop_
_entity.id
_entity.type
_entity.pdbx_description
1 polymer ?
#
loop_
_entity_poly.entity_id
_entity_poly.type
_entity_poly.pdbx_seq_one_letter_code
_entity_poly.pdbx_strand_id
1 'polypeptide(L)'
;MTPDLPAILTCLRAELPAATLAHLRNPGPSGQDSLLVAPEHLVAVCQFLHDTAELDFDLLSNVTGVDWPEPAKADAVAVPAEGTAPVACGFLEVVYHLYSTTRRLGPLVLRARTVDRVEQVHIPSVVAVYRSAEYQEREIFDLYGVKFAGHPDLRRILMWDEFLDHPMRKDYVAPDDYQYEPTPHDAVLEKTQQYYTAKS
;
A
#
# COMPACT_ATOMS: atom_id res chain seq x y z
N MET A 1 -1.38 24.02 2.56
CA MET A 1 -0.97 24.33 1.18
C MET A 1 -0.58 23.04 0.47
N THR A 2 -0.87 22.92 -0.82
CA THR A 2 -0.46 21.77 -1.62
C THR A 2 1.05 21.86 -1.86
N PRO A 3 1.83 20.79 -1.64
CA PRO A 3 3.26 20.80 -1.92
C PRO A 3 3.53 20.92 -3.41
N ASP A 4 4.58 21.67 -3.78
CA ASP A 4 5.05 21.73 -5.16
C ASP A 4 5.84 20.46 -5.49
N LEU A 5 5.15 19.46 -6.02
CA LEU A 5 5.73 18.16 -6.37
C LEU A 5 6.93 18.26 -7.32
N PRO A 6 6.90 19.03 -8.43
CA PRO A 6 8.04 19.23 -9.31
C PRO A 6 9.27 19.77 -8.59
N ALA A 7 9.11 20.74 -7.69
CA ALA A 7 10.22 21.27 -6.90
C ALA A 7 10.78 20.22 -5.93
N ILE A 8 9.93 19.49 -5.23
CA ILE A 8 10.34 18.40 -4.33
C ILE A 8 11.08 17.31 -5.12
N LEU A 9 10.57 16.91 -6.28
CA LEU A 9 11.22 15.92 -7.13
C LEU A 9 12.60 16.38 -7.61
N THR A 10 12.75 17.66 -7.91
CA THR A 10 14.04 18.24 -8.31
C THR A 10 15.04 18.18 -7.15
N CYS A 11 14.63 18.55 -5.95
CA CYS A 11 15.46 18.42 -4.73
C CYS A 11 15.86 16.96 -4.47
N LEU A 12 14.90 16.04 -4.51
CA LEU A 12 15.16 14.61 -4.30
C LEU A 12 16.17 14.04 -5.30
N ARG A 13 16.06 14.43 -6.58
CA ARG A 13 17.01 13.98 -7.63
C ARG A 13 18.41 14.57 -7.46
N ALA A 14 18.51 15.77 -6.90
CA ALA A 14 19.79 16.38 -6.61
C ALA A 14 20.52 15.71 -5.44
N GLU A 15 19.82 15.42 -4.36
CA GLU A 15 20.38 14.86 -3.14
C GLU A 15 20.48 13.32 -3.17
N LEU A 16 19.56 12.67 -3.86
CA LEU A 16 19.48 11.22 -4.00
C LEU A 16 19.55 10.81 -5.49
N PRO A 17 20.66 11.04 -6.18
CA PRO A 17 20.75 10.83 -7.64
C PRO A 17 20.59 9.36 -8.05
N ALA A 18 20.82 8.42 -7.14
CA ALA A 18 20.58 6.99 -7.37
C ALA A 18 19.10 6.59 -7.22
N ALA A 19 18.26 7.46 -6.62
CA ALA A 19 16.88 7.11 -6.37
C ALA A 19 16.05 7.07 -7.65
N THR A 20 15.38 5.95 -7.88
CA THR A 20 14.42 5.81 -8.97
C THR A 20 13.09 6.43 -8.55
N LEU A 21 12.77 7.57 -9.15
CA LEU A 21 11.62 8.39 -8.82
C LEU A 21 10.83 8.73 -10.08
N ALA A 22 9.50 8.59 -10.02
CA ALA A 22 8.62 9.02 -11.10
C ALA A 22 7.45 9.86 -10.56
N HIS A 23 7.10 10.91 -11.30
CA HIS A 23 5.91 11.70 -11.04
C HIS A 23 4.69 10.97 -11.63
N LEU A 24 3.70 10.70 -10.82
CA LEU A 24 2.41 10.14 -11.24
C LEU A 24 1.36 11.23 -11.19
N ARG A 25 0.76 11.55 -12.34
CA ARG A 25 -0.31 12.53 -12.46
C ARG A 25 -1.65 11.88 -12.13
N ASN A 26 -2.46 12.57 -11.36
CA ASN A 26 -3.84 12.14 -11.10
C ASN A 26 -4.81 12.90 -12.01
N PRO A 27 -5.38 12.25 -13.03
CA PRO A 27 -6.35 12.88 -13.93
C PRO A 27 -7.74 13.05 -13.30
N GLY A 28 -7.96 12.53 -12.09
CA GLY A 28 -9.25 12.59 -11.40
C GLY A 28 -9.59 13.99 -10.87
N PRO A 29 -10.82 14.18 -10.40
CA PRO A 29 -11.30 15.50 -9.92
C PRO A 29 -10.51 16.06 -8.75
N SER A 30 -9.87 15.21 -7.93
CA SER A 30 -9.02 15.64 -6.82
C SER A 30 -7.71 16.26 -7.28
N GLY A 31 -7.23 15.90 -8.49
CA GLY A 31 -6.00 16.41 -9.07
C GLY A 31 -4.74 16.21 -8.20
N GLN A 32 -4.78 15.25 -7.27
CA GLN A 32 -3.68 15.02 -6.33
C GLN A 32 -2.64 14.10 -6.94
N ASP A 33 -1.57 14.69 -7.42
CA ASP A 33 -0.43 13.98 -7.95
C ASP A 33 0.35 13.24 -6.85
N SER A 34 1.18 12.27 -7.24
CA SER A 34 1.97 11.47 -6.31
C SER A 34 3.37 11.17 -6.86
N LEU A 35 4.29 10.77 -5.98
CA LEU A 35 5.62 10.30 -6.36
C LEU A 35 5.67 8.78 -6.24
N LEU A 36 5.99 8.11 -7.33
CA LEU A 36 6.38 6.71 -7.30
C LEU A 36 7.85 6.62 -6.92
N VAL A 37 8.13 5.84 -5.90
CA VAL A 37 9.48 5.61 -5.36
C VAL A 37 9.78 4.12 -5.47
N ALA A 38 10.92 3.76 -6.02
CA ALA A 38 11.35 2.37 -6.02
C ALA A 38 11.58 1.89 -4.56
N PRO A 39 11.13 0.68 -4.20
CA PRO A 39 11.16 0.20 -2.82
C PRO A 39 12.51 0.36 -2.13
N GLU A 40 13.60 0.06 -2.82
CA GLU A 40 14.98 0.16 -2.30
C GLU A 40 15.38 1.57 -1.86
N HIS A 41 14.72 2.61 -2.36
CA HIS A 41 15.00 4.01 -2.03
C HIS A 41 13.97 4.64 -1.09
N LEU A 42 12.91 3.91 -0.75
CA LEU A 42 11.78 4.45 0.02
C LEU A 42 12.19 5.05 1.37
N VAL A 43 13.00 4.32 2.15
CA VAL A 43 13.45 4.79 3.47
C VAL A 43 14.32 6.04 3.35
N ALA A 44 15.24 6.06 2.39
CA ALA A 44 16.10 7.23 2.17
C ALA A 44 15.31 8.47 1.75
N VAL A 45 14.30 8.28 0.87
CA VAL A 45 13.40 9.37 0.47
C VAL A 45 12.57 9.87 1.66
N CYS A 46 12.01 8.96 2.46
CA CYS A 46 11.26 9.33 3.66
C CYS A 46 12.14 10.09 4.66
N GLN A 47 13.37 9.62 4.90
CA GLN A 47 14.32 10.27 5.78
C GLN A 47 14.69 11.68 5.30
N PHE A 48 14.96 11.83 4.01
CA PHE A 48 15.26 13.15 3.41
C PHE A 48 14.09 14.12 3.56
N LEU A 49 12.87 13.67 3.27
CA LEU A 49 11.66 14.50 3.40
C LEU A 49 11.38 14.90 4.84
N HIS A 50 11.70 14.03 5.80
CA HIS A 50 11.53 14.28 7.23
C HIS A 50 12.58 15.26 7.75
N ASP A 51 13.87 15.05 7.42
CA ASP A 51 15.00 15.77 8.05
C ASP A 51 15.31 17.11 7.37
N THR A 52 14.85 17.32 6.13
CA THR A 52 15.10 18.58 5.42
C THR A 52 14.24 19.70 5.99
N ALA A 53 14.87 20.67 6.64
CA ALA A 53 14.18 21.74 7.37
C ALA A 53 13.20 22.56 6.52
N GLU A 54 13.45 22.71 5.23
CA GLU A 54 12.57 23.41 4.28
C GLU A 54 11.32 22.62 3.94
N LEU A 55 11.37 21.29 4.05
CA LEU A 55 10.27 20.35 3.74
C LEU A 55 9.56 19.90 5.02
N ASP A 56 10.33 19.36 5.97
CA ASP A 56 9.91 18.96 7.33
C ASP A 56 8.59 18.17 7.32
N PHE A 57 8.54 17.09 6.50
CA PHE A 57 7.39 16.18 6.48
C PHE A 57 7.43 15.27 7.70
N ASP A 58 7.06 15.81 8.86
CA ASP A 58 7.15 15.23 10.19
C ASP A 58 6.00 14.27 10.53
N LEU A 59 4.93 14.27 9.74
CA LEU A 59 3.73 13.48 10.02
C LEU A 59 3.39 12.52 8.86
N LEU A 60 3.46 11.24 9.12
CA LEU A 60 2.82 10.21 8.30
C LEU A 60 1.41 9.97 8.85
N SER A 61 0.40 10.47 8.14
CA SER A 61 -0.99 10.42 8.60
C SER A 61 -1.68 9.12 8.23
N ASN A 62 -1.34 8.54 7.06
CA ASN A 62 -1.97 7.32 6.57
C ASN A 62 -1.03 6.51 5.70
N VAL A 63 -1.09 5.18 5.86
CA VAL A 63 -0.50 4.21 4.94
C VAL A 63 -1.61 3.25 4.52
N THR A 64 -1.76 3.02 3.23
CA THR A 64 -2.79 2.11 2.72
C THR A 64 -2.25 1.18 1.63
N GLY A 65 -2.79 -0.04 1.58
CA GLY A 65 -2.48 -1.01 0.54
C GLY A 65 -3.48 -0.92 -0.62
N VAL A 66 -3.02 -1.21 -1.82
CA VAL A 66 -3.86 -1.36 -3.02
C VAL A 66 -3.42 -2.60 -3.78
N ASP A 67 -4.38 -3.39 -4.22
CA ASP A 67 -4.12 -4.56 -5.08
C ASP A 67 -4.44 -4.23 -6.54
N TRP A 68 -3.44 -4.38 -7.40
CA TRP A 68 -3.51 -4.15 -8.84
C TRP A 68 -3.27 -5.46 -9.61
N PRO A 69 -4.30 -6.31 -9.82
CA PRO A 69 -4.15 -7.52 -10.64
C PRO A 69 -3.83 -7.19 -12.09
N GLU A 70 -4.30 -6.04 -12.58
CA GLU A 70 -4.06 -5.55 -13.94
C GLU A 70 -3.31 -4.20 -13.87
N PRO A 71 -2.03 -4.15 -14.28
CA PRO A 71 -1.22 -2.92 -14.22
C PRO A 71 -1.83 -1.73 -14.96
N ALA A 72 -2.47 -1.97 -16.09
CA ALA A 72 -3.12 -0.92 -16.88
C ALA A 72 -4.20 -0.14 -16.12
N LYS A 73 -4.86 -0.77 -15.13
CA LYS A 73 -5.83 -0.09 -14.27
C LYS A 73 -5.15 0.84 -13.27
N ALA A 74 -3.96 0.50 -12.79
CA ALA A 74 -3.16 1.38 -11.95
C ALA A 74 -2.74 2.64 -12.71
N ASP A 75 -2.26 2.48 -13.93
CA ASP A 75 -1.80 3.58 -14.77
C ASP A 75 -2.95 4.50 -15.23
N ALA A 76 -4.18 4.00 -15.30
CA ALA A 76 -5.36 4.82 -15.56
C ALA A 76 -5.71 5.76 -14.39
N VAL A 77 -5.38 5.37 -13.14
CA VAL A 77 -5.64 6.16 -11.93
C VAL A 77 -4.49 7.13 -11.61
N ALA A 78 -3.25 6.69 -11.86
CA ALA A 78 -2.05 7.47 -11.59
C ALA A 78 -1.12 7.34 -12.80
N VAL A 79 -1.28 8.25 -13.77
CA VAL A 79 -0.59 8.21 -15.06
C VAL A 79 0.91 8.48 -14.87
N PRO A 80 1.79 7.54 -15.23
CA PRO A 80 3.22 7.77 -15.15
C PRO A 80 3.66 8.92 -16.08
N ALA A 81 4.50 9.80 -15.59
CA ALA A 81 5.22 10.72 -16.44
C ALA A 81 6.21 9.95 -17.34
N GLU A 82 6.67 10.60 -18.39
CA GLU A 82 7.60 10.00 -19.36
C GLU A 82 8.80 9.30 -18.67
N GLY A 83 9.14 8.11 -19.12
CA GLY A 83 10.29 7.34 -18.66
C GLY A 83 10.01 6.26 -17.62
N THR A 84 8.77 6.05 -17.18
CA THR A 84 8.44 4.94 -16.31
C THR A 84 8.25 3.67 -17.15
N ALA A 85 9.00 2.62 -16.84
CA ALA A 85 8.84 1.34 -17.51
C ALA A 85 7.45 0.72 -17.23
N PRO A 86 6.77 0.17 -18.23
CA PRO A 86 5.50 -0.51 -18.03
C PRO A 86 5.71 -1.75 -17.15
N VAL A 87 4.83 -1.95 -16.15
CA VAL A 87 4.83 -3.15 -15.32
C VAL A 87 4.14 -4.28 -16.08
N ALA A 88 4.81 -5.43 -16.22
CA ALA A 88 4.31 -6.55 -17.04
C ALA A 88 3.30 -7.44 -16.31
N CYS A 89 3.30 -7.42 -14.98
CA CYS A 89 2.43 -8.27 -14.14
C CYS A 89 1.70 -7.45 -13.07
N GLY A 90 0.67 -8.04 -12.46
CA GLY A 90 0.01 -7.44 -11.31
C GLY A 90 0.96 -7.23 -10.13
N PHE A 91 0.70 -6.21 -9.32
CA PHE A 91 1.51 -5.84 -8.16
C PHE A 91 0.64 -5.37 -7.00
N LEU A 92 1.24 -5.32 -5.82
CA LEU A 92 0.68 -4.63 -4.66
C LEU A 92 1.34 -3.25 -4.56
N GLU A 93 0.57 -2.25 -4.19
CA GLU A 93 1.05 -0.89 -4.03
C GLU A 93 0.77 -0.42 -2.61
N VAL A 94 1.75 0.25 -2.01
CA VAL A 94 1.59 0.92 -0.72
C VAL A 94 1.66 2.42 -0.94
N VAL A 95 0.67 3.13 -0.41
CA VAL A 95 0.49 4.57 -0.58
C VAL A 95 0.65 5.24 0.78
N TYR A 96 1.55 6.21 0.85
CA TYR A 96 1.89 6.95 2.06
C TYR A 96 1.44 8.41 1.92
N HIS A 97 0.75 8.94 2.93
CA HIS A 97 0.31 10.34 2.97
C HIS A 97 1.09 11.10 4.02
N LEU A 98 2.00 11.95 3.57
CA LEU A 98 2.88 12.74 4.42
C LEU A 98 2.38 14.18 4.53
N TYR A 99 2.54 14.75 5.71
CA TYR A 99 2.25 16.15 6.01
C TYR A 99 3.41 16.80 6.75
N SER A 100 3.59 18.10 6.54
CA SER A 100 4.42 18.94 7.38
C SER A 100 3.50 19.76 8.30
N THR A 101 3.55 19.47 9.60
CA THR A 101 2.74 20.19 10.59
C THR A 101 3.24 21.61 10.80
N THR A 102 4.56 21.80 10.78
CA THR A 102 5.21 23.10 10.97
C THR A 102 5.05 24.01 9.75
N ARG A 103 5.23 23.46 8.54
CA ARG A 103 5.09 24.20 7.27
C ARG A 103 3.65 24.28 6.78
N ARG A 104 2.73 23.51 7.35
CA ARG A 104 1.33 23.38 6.93
C ARG A 104 1.22 22.96 5.46
N LEU A 105 2.09 22.02 5.06
CA LEU A 105 2.11 21.43 3.71
C LEU A 105 1.50 20.04 3.76
N GLY A 106 0.88 19.65 2.66
CA GLY A 106 0.39 18.28 2.49
C GLY A 106 -1.02 18.18 1.92
N PRO A 107 -1.45 16.95 1.61
CA PRO A 107 -0.62 15.76 1.64
C PRO A 107 0.41 15.72 0.51
N LEU A 108 1.60 15.21 0.81
CA LEU A 108 2.53 14.67 -0.17
C LEU A 108 2.29 13.17 -0.24
N VAL A 109 1.96 12.66 -1.43
CA VAL A 109 1.64 11.24 -1.60
C VAL A 109 2.84 10.52 -2.22
N LEU A 110 3.37 9.53 -1.49
CA LEU A 110 4.35 8.61 -2.02
C LEU A 110 3.67 7.26 -2.32
N ARG A 111 4.17 6.57 -3.35
CA ARG A 111 3.74 5.23 -3.72
C ARG A 111 4.95 4.32 -3.87
N ALA A 112 4.88 3.12 -3.35
CA ALA A 112 5.86 2.07 -3.56
C ALA A 112 5.14 0.81 -4.07
N ARG A 113 5.70 0.16 -5.09
CA ARG A 113 5.11 -1.02 -5.74
C ARG A 113 5.98 -2.23 -5.49
N THR A 114 5.35 -3.37 -5.22
CA THR A 114 6.04 -4.65 -5.22
C THR A 114 6.38 -5.09 -6.64
N VAL A 115 7.29 -6.05 -6.79
CA VAL A 115 7.64 -6.58 -8.10
C VAL A 115 6.50 -7.41 -8.68
N ASP A 116 5.85 -8.19 -7.84
CA ASP A 116 4.68 -9.00 -8.20
C ASP A 116 3.65 -9.05 -7.05
N ARG A 117 2.60 -9.86 -7.20
CA ARG A 117 1.54 -10.03 -6.19
C ARG A 117 1.73 -11.22 -5.25
N VAL A 118 2.71 -12.11 -5.50
CA VAL A 118 2.75 -13.44 -4.87
C VAL A 118 4.07 -13.70 -4.15
N GLU A 119 5.19 -13.61 -4.86
CA GLU A 119 6.50 -14.01 -4.34
C GLU A 119 7.34 -12.83 -3.87
N GLN A 120 7.46 -11.80 -4.71
CA GLN A 120 8.31 -10.63 -4.47
C GLN A 120 7.48 -9.44 -3.95
N VAL A 121 6.82 -9.67 -2.82
CA VAL A 121 5.89 -8.72 -2.18
C VAL A 121 6.55 -7.93 -1.05
N HIS A 122 7.83 -7.59 -1.19
CA HIS A 122 8.61 -6.91 -0.15
C HIS A 122 8.72 -5.41 -0.40
N ILE A 123 8.50 -4.63 0.65
CA ILE A 123 8.75 -3.18 0.71
C ILE A 123 9.49 -2.89 2.01
N PRO A 124 10.53 -2.03 2.04
CA PRO A 124 11.17 -1.64 3.29
C PRO A 124 10.20 -0.92 4.23
N SER A 125 10.27 -1.25 5.53
CA SER A 125 9.50 -0.56 6.57
C SER A 125 10.00 0.87 6.77
N VAL A 126 9.07 1.81 6.93
CA VAL A 126 9.37 3.20 7.26
C VAL A 126 9.19 3.52 8.75
N VAL A 127 8.96 2.53 9.59
CA VAL A 127 8.78 2.69 11.05
C VAL A 127 9.96 3.38 11.73
N ALA A 128 11.18 3.18 11.20
CA ALA A 128 12.37 3.86 11.72
C ALA A 128 12.33 5.39 11.54
N VAL A 129 11.61 5.87 10.54
CA VAL A 129 11.41 7.30 10.26
C VAL A 129 10.09 7.78 10.87
N TYR A 130 9.01 7.03 10.64
CA TYR A 130 7.66 7.37 11.10
C TYR A 130 7.08 6.27 11.99
N ARG A 131 7.10 6.46 13.29
CA ARG A 131 6.52 5.48 14.23
C ARG A 131 5.04 5.20 14.02
N SER A 132 4.30 6.13 13.46
CA SER A 132 2.89 5.95 13.11
C SER A 132 2.65 4.87 12.05
N ALA A 133 3.68 4.47 11.29
CA ALA A 133 3.61 3.38 10.32
C ALA A 133 3.45 2.00 10.95
N GLU A 134 3.88 1.80 12.20
CA GLU A 134 4.00 0.49 12.85
C GLU A 134 2.72 -0.36 12.72
N TYR A 135 1.58 0.17 13.13
CA TYR A 135 0.31 -0.55 13.05
C TYR A 135 -0.30 -0.56 11.64
N GLN A 136 -0.08 0.47 10.87
CA GLN A 136 -0.60 0.60 9.51
C GLN A 136 0.12 -0.37 8.55
N GLU A 137 1.41 -0.56 8.69
CA GLU A 137 2.17 -1.58 7.94
C GLU A 137 1.73 -3.00 8.31
N ARG A 138 1.45 -3.26 9.60
CA ARG A 138 0.88 -4.54 10.04
C ARG A 138 -0.50 -4.79 9.45
N GLU A 139 -1.36 -3.77 9.36
CA GLU A 139 -2.66 -3.88 8.71
C GLU A 139 -2.52 -4.25 7.23
N ILE A 140 -1.62 -3.60 6.50
CA ILE A 140 -1.36 -3.91 5.10
C ILE A 140 -0.76 -5.31 4.93
N PHE A 141 0.15 -5.72 5.81
CA PHE A 141 0.66 -7.08 5.82
C PHE A 141 -0.48 -8.08 6.02
N ASP A 142 -1.34 -7.85 6.99
CA ASP A 142 -2.45 -8.75 7.32
C ASP A 142 -3.46 -8.86 6.16
N LEU A 143 -3.89 -7.74 5.60
CA LEU A 143 -4.99 -7.68 4.64
C LEU A 143 -4.55 -7.88 3.19
N TYR A 144 -3.32 -7.54 2.82
CA TYR A 144 -2.81 -7.60 1.44
C TYR A 144 -1.61 -8.55 1.29
N GLY A 145 -0.90 -8.89 2.36
CA GLY A 145 0.28 -9.76 2.33
C GLY A 145 1.57 -9.08 1.92
N VAL A 146 1.64 -7.75 1.97
CA VAL A 146 2.91 -7.03 1.76
C VAL A 146 3.83 -7.28 2.95
N LYS A 147 5.07 -7.71 2.68
CA LYS A 147 6.08 -7.96 3.71
C LYS A 147 6.96 -6.74 3.88
N PHE A 148 6.90 -6.11 5.05
CA PHE A 148 7.70 -4.92 5.36
C PHE A 148 9.06 -5.32 5.95
N ALA A 149 10.11 -5.23 5.14
CA ALA A 149 11.46 -5.57 5.56
C ALA A 149 11.99 -4.58 6.61
N GLY A 150 12.47 -5.09 7.75
CA GLY A 150 12.94 -4.26 8.87
C GLY A 150 11.85 -3.77 9.82
N HIS A 151 10.60 -4.20 9.64
CA HIS A 151 9.54 -3.91 10.61
C HIS A 151 9.82 -4.58 11.96
N PRO A 152 9.67 -3.89 13.10
CA PRO A 152 10.04 -4.42 14.42
C PRO A 152 9.16 -5.59 14.90
N ASP A 153 7.89 -5.64 14.51
CA ASP A 153 6.92 -6.65 14.98
C ASP A 153 5.87 -6.92 13.89
N LEU A 154 6.28 -7.56 12.79
CA LEU A 154 5.40 -7.85 11.64
C LEU A 154 4.58 -9.11 11.89
N ARG A 155 3.41 -8.95 12.47
CA ARG A 155 2.42 -10.02 12.71
C ARG A 155 1.02 -9.51 12.40
N ARG A 156 0.06 -10.42 12.25
CA ARG A 156 -1.35 -10.05 12.01
C ARG A 156 -1.92 -9.16 13.13
N ILE A 157 -2.91 -8.35 12.81
CA ILE A 157 -3.53 -7.40 13.73
C ILE A 157 -5.07 -7.43 13.68
N LEU A 158 -5.66 -7.72 12.54
CA LEU A 158 -7.10 -7.75 12.34
C LEU A 158 -7.64 -9.18 12.20
N MET A 159 -6.92 -10.02 11.42
CA MET A 159 -7.29 -11.42 11.28
C MET A 159 -6.65 -12.25 12.40
N TRP A 160 -7.23 -13.40 12.72
CA TRP A 160 -6.64 -14.33 13.68
C TRP A 160 -5.38 -15.02 13.12
N ASP A 161 -4.55 -15.55 13.99
CA ASP A 161 -3.20 -16.00 13.64
C ASP A 161 -3.20 -17.16 12.62
N GLU A 162 -4.20 -18.04 12.65
CA GLU A 162 -4.33 -19.18 11.74
C GLU A 162 -4.97 -18.83 10.39
N PHE A 163 -5.37 -17.58 10.19
CA PHE A 163 -5.93 -17.14 8.90
C PHE A 163 -4.85 -17.13 7.82
N LEU A 164 -5.07 -17.88 6.73
CA LEU A 164 -4.02 -18.14 5.74
C LEU A 164 -3.98 -17.13 4.60
N ASP A 165 -5.08 -16.45 4.34
CA ASP A 165 -5.26 -15.57 3.18
C ASP A 165 -5.15 -14.08 3.51
N HIS A 166 -5.39 -13.25 2.49
CA HIS A 166 -5.38 -11.81 2.56
C HIS A 166 -6.70 -11.23 2.01
N PRO A 167 -7.66 -10.89 2.90
CA PRO A 167 -9.06 -10.66 2.51
C PRO A 167 -9.31 -9.39 1.69
N MET A 168 -8.35 -8.48 1.61
CA MET A 168 -8.48 -7.27 0.78
C MET A 168 -7.89 -7.40 -0.63
N ARG A 169 -7.34 -8.56 -0.97
CA ARG A 169 -6.94 -8.84 -2.35
C ARG A 169 -8.16 -9.03 -3.26
N LYS A 170 -8.03 -8.63 -4.51
CA LYS A 170 -9.14 -8.70 -5.50
C LYS A 170 -9.54 -10.12 -5.90
N ASP A 171 -8.65 -11.07 -5.71
CA ASP A 171 -8.85 -12.50 -5.99
C ASP A 171 -9.23 -13.32 -4.74
N TYR A 172 -9.37 -12.66 -3.59
CA TYR A 172 -9.83 -13.33 -2.38
C TYR A 172 -11.26 -13.83 -2.53
N VAL A 173 -11.45 -15.09 -2.21
CA VAL A 173 -12.76 -15.73 -2.12
C VAL A 173 -13.00 -16.12 -0.69
N ALA A 174 -14.02 -15.54 -0.07
CA ALA A 174 -14.38 -15.90 1.30
C ALA A 174 -14.76 -17.39 1.34
N PRO A 175 -14.11 -18.18 2.20
CA PRO A 175 -14.51 -19.58 2.37
C PRO A 175 -15.88 -19.66 3.02
N ASP A 176 -16.57 -20.77 2.73
CA ASP A 176 -17.86 -21.08 3.35
C ASP A 176 -17.68 -21.18 4.86
N ASP A 177 -18.38 -20.33 5.57
CA ASP A 177 -18.61 -20.35 7.02
C ASP A 177 -17.37 -20.42 7.91
N TYR A 178 -16.87 -19.29 8.32
CA TYR A 178 -15.86 -19.23 9.37
C TYR A 178 -16.43 -19.24 10.79
N GLN A 179 -17.71 -18.93 11.02
CA GLN A 179 -18.21 -18.69 12.38
C GLN A 179 -19.72 -18.83 12.53
N TYR A 180 -20.30 -19.98 12.27
CA TYR A 180 -21.70 -20.24 12.64
C TYR A 180 -22.75 -19.25 12.08
N GLU A 181 -22.36 -18.26 11.28
CA GLU A 181 -23.30 -17.43 10.55
C GLU A 181 -23.64 -18.12 9.24
N PRO A 182 -24.91 -18.47 9.00
CA PRO A 182 -25.31 -19.06 7.73
C PRO A 182 -25.07 -18.06 6.61
N THR A 183 -24.02 -18.30 5.83
CA THR A 183 -23.77 -17.54 4.61
C THR A 183 -24.66 -18.09 3.49
N PRO A 184 -25.15 -17.30 2.54
CA PRO A 184 -25.98 -17.76 1.44
C PRO A 184 -25.18 -18.52 0.36
N HIS A 185 -24.14 -19.27 0.77
CA HIS A 185 -23.34 -20.09 -0.14
C HIS A 185 -24.00 -21.46 -0.37
N ASP A 186 -24.05 -21.90 -1.59
CA ASP A 186 -24.70 -23.16 -1.99
C ASP A 186 -24.20 -24.37 -1.21
N ALA A 187 -22.89 -24.44 -0.91
CA ALA A 187 -22.30 -25.53 -0.14
C ALA A 187 -22.80 -25.59 1.33
N VAL A 188 -23.08 -24.45 1.94
CA VAL A 188 -23.68 -24.40 3.29
C VAL A 188 -25.14 -24.83 3.25
N LEU A 189 -25.87 -24.40 2.25
CA LEU A 189 -27.26 -24.80 2.05
C LEU A 189 -27.36 -26.31 1.78
N GLU A 190 -26.49 -26.88 0.98
CA GLU A 190 -26.42 -28.33 0.74
C GLU A 190 -26.13 -29.14 1.99
N LYS A 191 -25.14 -28.72 2.82
CA LYS A 191 -24.83 -29.36 4.10
C LYS A 191 -26.01 -29.27 5.07
N THR A 192 -26.67 -28.14 5.13
CA THR A 192 -27.86 -27.95 5.97
C THR A 192 -28.99 -28.87 5.53
N GLN A 193 -29.25 -28.98 4.25
CA GLN A 193 -30.25 -29.89 3.70
C GLN A 193 -29.93 -31.37 3.98
N GLN A 194 -28.67 -31.78 3.82
CA GLN A 194 -28.22 -33.13 4.15
C GLN A 194 -28.41 -33.47 5.63
N TYR A 195 -28.13 -32.52 6.53
CA TYR A 195 -28.29 -32.72 7.97
C TYR A 195 -29.76 -32.91 8.40
N TYR A 196 -30.66 -32.16 7.78
CA TYR A 196 -32.09 -32.28 8.12
C TYR A 196 -32.75 -33.51 7.45
N THR A 197 -32.33 -33.88 6.24
CA THR A 197 -32.85 -35.10 5.60
C THR A 197 -32.36 -36.39 6.27
N ALA A 198 -31.18 -36.38 6.89
CA ALA A 198 -30.66 -37.54 7.63
C ALA A 198 -31.33 -37.77 8.97
N LYS A 199 -32.12 -36.81 9.48
CA LYS A 199 -32.86 -36.90 10.78
C LYS A 199 -34.36 -37.11 10.62
N SER A 200 -34.89 -37.13 9.43
CA SER A 200 -36.28 -37.44 9.10
C SER A 200 -36.42 -38.91 8.67
#